data_c7e8aeee05f94c66017cf679e89e48d7
#
_entry.id   c7e8aeee05f94c66017cf679e89e48d7
#
_cell.length_a   1.000
_cell.length_b   1.000
_cell.length_c   1.000
_cell.angle_alpha   90.00
_cell.angle_beta   90.00
_cell.angle_gamma   90.00
#
_symmetry.space_group_name_H-M   'P 1'
#
loop_
_entity.id
_entity.type
_entity.pdbx_description
1 polymer ?
#
loop_
_entity_poly.entity_id
_entity_poly.type
_entity_poly.pdbx_seq_one_letter_code
_entity_poly.pdbx_strand_id
1 'polypeptide(L)'
;MNFRSRLCLHLIFLGLAIVCLNFSSNVTLAADSDIKIKSASAESEFPEGIRFSVEAIASSKIAEIAVNFRIGQQASGVYEYLDFEGDLEVEGSLFWKTNTSPKYIPPGTIIEYGFSILDESGNTFNSENKYLVYSDTRFEWQEVELGTISVAYHGPVKSRAEDLLNAMNQTLYAMEPVFGDVQGDPIRVTMYNNVAEMMGALPPSSSTLRSELITEGQAYPDIGTILLLGGGRLSRGTASHEVTHILVHRAGDSVFSSVPSWLNEGLAEFGNVSPSFSYDVALDFAVHTDRLMPITSMRNRPGNPEDVIIFYGSASSI
;
A
#
# COMPACT_ATOMS: atom_id res chain seq x y z
N MET A 1 -43.73 34.91 -61.14
CA MET A 1 -43.14 36.22 -61.34
C MET A 1 -41.69 36.12 -60.90
N ASN A 2 -40.75 35.82 -61.80
CA ASN A 2 -39.81 36.74 -62.46
C ASN A 2 -39.07 37.60 -61.46
N PHE A 3 -37.74 37.43 -61.30
CA PHE A 3 -36.61 38.00 -62.09
C PHE A 3 -35.29 37.46 -61.50
N ARG A 4 -34.49 36.80 -62.15
CA ARG A 4 -33.24 37.00 -62.94
C ARG A 4 -32.42 38.25 -62.57
N SER A 5 -31.15 38.00 -62.14
CA SER A 5 -29.92 38.47 -62.81
C SER A 5 -28.70 38.19 -61.97
N ARG A 6 -27.79 37.33 -62.42
CA ARG A 6 -26.53 37.61 -63.11
C ARG A 6 -25.48 38.26 -62.19
N LEU A 7 -24.51 37.47 -61.75
CA LEU A 7 -23.17 37.33 -62.33
C LEU A 7 -22.22 38.51 -62.03
N CYS A 8 -21.26 38.33 -61.17
CA CYS A 8 -19.90 38.83 -61.46
C CYS A 8 -18.88 37.95 -60.70
N LEU A 9 -18.09 37.30 -61.52
CA LEU A 9 -16.96 36.42 -61.23
C LEU A 9 -15.75 37.34 -60.93
N HIS A 10 -15.18 37.28 -59.71
CA HIS A 10 -13.82 37.78 -59.50
C HIS A 10 -12.99 36.68 -58.86
N LEU A 11 -12.19 36.05 -59.70
CA LEU A 11 -11.06 35.21 -59.32
C LEU A 11 -10.02 36.06 -58.59
N ILE A 12 -9.85 35.83 -57.30
CA ILE A 12 -8.65 36.28 -56.59
C ILE A 12 -7.84 35.00 -56.30
N PHE A 13 -6.78 34.82 -57.09
CA PHE A 13 -5.72 33.88 -56.79
C PHE A 13 -4.97 34.38 -55.57
N LEU A 14 -5.22 33.78 -54.40
CA LEU A 14 -4.38 33.95 -53.23
C LEU A 14 -3.45 32.73 -53.15
N GLY A 15 -2.20 32.97 -53.56
CA GLY A 15 -1.14 31.97 -53.48
C GLY A 15 -0.87 31.58 -52.02
N LEU A 16 -1.25 30.37 -51.65
CA LEU A 16 -0.92 29.78 -50.35
C LEU A 16 0.50 29.25 -50.46
N ALA A 17 1.49 30.05 -50.01
CA ALA A 17 2.83 29.57 -49.80
C ALA A 17 2.83 28.54 -48.67
N ILE A 18 2.87 27.25 -49.01
CA ILE A 18 3.12 26.16 -48.06
C ILE A 18 4.59 26.27 -47.64
N VAL A 19 4.80 26.90 -46.48
CA VAL A 19 6.07 26.80 -45.76
C VAL A 19 6.12 25.41 -45.13
N CYS A 20 6.74 24.46 -45.78
CA CYS A 20 7.13 23.19 -45.17
C CYS A 20 8.19 23.48 -44.10
N LEU A 21 7.75 23.71 -42.86
CA LEU A 21 8.61 23.62 -41.71
C LEU A 21 8.95 22.13 -41.52
N ASN A 22 10.10 21.75 -42.01
CA ASN A 22 10.76 20.50 -41.66
C ASN A 22 11.06 20.56 -40.14
N PHE A 23 10.13 20.10 -39.30
CA PHE A 23 10.47 19.67 -37.97
C PHE A 23 11.32 18.41 -38.12
N SER A 24 12.63 18.58 -38.19
CA SER A 24 13.55 17.50 -37.89
C SER A 24 13.31 17.14 -36.43
N SER A 25 12.47 16.13 -36.19
CA SER A 25 12.45 15.44 -34.92
C SER A 25 13.84 14.85 -34.75
N ASN A 26 14.70 15.54 -34.01
CA ASN A 26 15.86 14.91 -33.43
C ASN A 26 15.31 13.82 -32.51
N VAL A 27 15.11 12.63 -33.05
CA VAL A 27 15.08 11.41 -32.24
C VAL A 27 16.49 11.34 -31.67
N THR A 28 16.66 11.89 -30.49
CA THR A 28 17.82 11.60 -29.68
C THR A 28 17.72 10.10 -29.42
N LEU A 29 18.39 9.29 -30.20
CA LEU A 29 18.73 7.94 -29.82
C LEU A 29 19.34 8.09 -28.42
N ALA A 30 18.72 7.50 -27.44
CA ALA A 30 19.35 7.36 -26.14
C ALA A 30 20.72 6.79 -26.40
N ALA A 31 21.77 7.57 -26.16
CA ALA A 31 23.13 7.09 -26.25
C ALA A 31 23.15 5.86 -25.32
N ASP A 32 23.65 4.75 -25.87
CA ASP A 32 23.88 3.54 -25.11
C ASP A 32 24.81 3.98 -23.95
N SER A 33 24.24 4.18 -22.77
CA SER A 33 24.99 4.77 -21.65
C SER A 33 26.03 3.72 -21.26
N ASP A 34 27.30 4.09 -21.27
CA ASP A 34 28.39 3.21 -20.82
C ASP A 34 28.30 2.86 -19.32
N ILE A 35 27.25 3.37 -18.64
CA ILE A 35 26.96 3.05 -17.22
C ILE A 35 26.36 1.65 -17.13
N LYS A 36 26.95 0.81 -16.28
CA LYS A 36 26.49 -0.57 -16.03
C LYS A 36 26.39 -0.82 -14.53
N ILE A 37 25.27 -1.39 -14.10
CA ILE A 37 25.12 -1.93 -12.75
C ILE A 37 25.70 -3.34 -12.74
N LYS A 38 26.66 -3.59 -11.84
CA LYS A 38 27.26 -4.91 -11.57
C LYS A 38 26.38 -5.72 -10.61
N SER A 39 25.96 -5.08 -9.53
CA SER A 39 25.04 -5.65 -8.54
C SER A 39 24.10 -4.57 -8.02
N ALA A 40 22.88 -4.97 -7.65
CA ALA A 40 21.89 -4.11 -7.01
C ALA A 40 20.99 -4.95 -6.12
N SER A 41 20.84 -4.57 -4.86
CA SER A 41 20.05 -5.26 -3.85
C SER A 41 19.31 -4.31 -2.93
N ALA A 42 18.28 -4.85 -2.29
CA ALA A 42 17.66 -4.26 -1.11
C ALA A 42 17.46 -5.37 -0.08
N GLU A 43 17.69 -5.06 1.18
CA GLU A 43 17.62 -6.02 2.29
C GLU A 43 16.75 -5.47 3.41
N SER A 44 15.90 -6.34 3.98
CA SER A 44 15.12 -6.01 5.18
C SER A 44 16.00 -6.13 6.41
N GLU A 45 16.17 -5.04 7.13
CA GLU A 45 16.82 -5.00 8.46
C GLU A 45 15.76 -4.65 9.52
N PHE A 46 14.64 -5.37 9.50
CA PHE A 46 13.53 -5.14 10.42
C PHE A 46 13.95 -5.29 11.90
N PRO A 47 13.52 -4.42 12.81
CA PRO A 47 12.58 -3.30 12.62
C PRO A 47 13.24 -1.97 12.23
N GLU A 48 14.56 -1.90 12.11
CA GLU A 48 15.29 -0.65 11.96
C GLU A 48 15.10 0.00 10.60
N GLY A 49 15.09 -0.79 9.51
CA GLY A 49 15.00 -0.22 8.19
C GLY A 49 15.19 -1.17 7.02
N ILE A 50 15.47 -0.54 5.89
CA ILE A 50 15.81 -1.18 4.62
C ILE A 50 17.17 -0.67 4.18
N ARG A 51 18.07 -1.58 3.82
CA ARG A 51 19.35 -1.25 3.20
C ARG A 51 19.26 -1.45 1.70
N PHE A 52 19.53 -0.39 0.96
CA PHE A 52 19.72 -0.43 -0.49
C PHE A 52 21.21 -0.38 -0.80
N SER A 53 21.67 -1.21 -1.74
CA SER A 53 23.06 -1.26 -2.17
C SER A 53 23.17 -1.44 -3.67
N VAL A 54 24.14 -0.78 -4.29
CA VAL A 54 24.41 -0.89 -5.73
C VAL A 54 25.90 -0.78 -6.01
N GLU A 55 26.40 -1.65 -6.87
CA GLU A 55 27.72 -1.53 -7.48
C GLU A 55 27.56 -1.14 -8.95
N ALA A 56 28.26 -0.10 -9.38
CA ALA A 56 28.17 0.40 -10.74
C ALA A 56 29.54 0.76 -11.31
N ILE A 57 29.66 0.69 -12.63
CA ILE A 57 30.83 1.11 -13.40
C ILE A 57 30.39 1.97 -14.57
N ALA A 58 31.20 2.99 -14.89
CA ALA A 58 31.00 3.86 -16.04
C ALA A 58 32.32 4.23 -16.70
N SER A 59 32.28 4.75 -17.92
CA SER A 59 33.47 5.30 -18.64
C SER A 59 33.84 6.72 -18.18
N SER A 60 32.91 7.43 -17.51
CA SER A 60 33.11 8.72 -16.85
C SER A 60 32.80 8.54 -15.36
N LYS A 61 33.38 9.40 -14.53
CA LYS A 61 33.20 9.37 -13.06
C LYS A 61 31.73 9.49 -12.71
N ILE A 62 31.24 8.58 -11.87
CA ILE A 62 29.86 8.61 -11.36
C ILE A 62 29.71 9.77 -10.39
N ALA A 63 28.75 10.65 -10.66
CA ALA A 63 28.48 11.87 -9.92
C ALA A 63 27.36 11.70 -8.90
N GLU A 64 26.28 10.97 -9.28
CA GLU A 64 25.11 10.76 -8.44
C GLU A 64 24.58 9.34 -8.58
N ILE A 65 24.15 8.77 -7.47
CA ILE A 65 23.37 7.54 -7.41
C ILE A 65 22.17 7.79 -6.51
N ALA A 66 20.98 7.48 -7.03
CA ALA A 66 19.75 7.55 -6.27
C ALA A 66 18.99 6.24 -6.35
N VAL A 67 18.24 5.92 -5.30
CA VAL A 67 17.22 4.89 -5.30
C VAL A 67 15.83 5.52 -5.38
N ASN A 68 15.01 5.01 -6.30
CA ASN A 68 13.58 5.30 -6.35
C ASN A 68 12.86 4.09 -5.81
N PHE A 69 11.99 4.25 -4.81
CA PHE A 69 11.22 3.13 -4.31
C PHE A 69 9.79 3.53 -3.95
N ARG A 70 8.89 2.56 -4.00
CA ARG A 70 7.48 2.71 -3.66
C ARG A 70 7.11 1.70 -2.56
N ILE A 71 6.36 2.16 -1.57
CA ILE A 71 5.94 1.38 -0.41
C ILE A 71 4.54 0.83 -0.68
N GLY A 72 4.43 -0.48 -0.89
CA GLY A 72 3.16 -1.14 -1.15
C GLY A 72 2.40 -0.50 -2.31
N GLN A 73 1.15 -0.16 -2.07
CA GLN A 73 0.22 0.41 -3.08
C GLN A 73 0.17 1.95 -3.05
N GLN A 74 1.04 2.61 -2.28
CA GLN A 74 1.06 4.07 -2.20
C GLN A 74 1.26 4.71 -3.58
N ALA A 75 0.50 5.77 -3.87
CA ALA A 75 0.57 6.45 -5.16
C ALA A 75 1.88 7.24 -5.36
N SER A 76 2.55 7.64 -4.28
CA SER A 76 3.80 8.40 -4.30
C SER A 76 4.99 7.50 -4.02
N GLY A 77 6.07 7.70 -4.79
CA GLY A 77 7.37 7.08 -4.54
C GLY A 77 8.27 7.97 -3.67
N VAL A 78 9.33 7.37 -3.18
CA VAL A 78 10.43 8.03 -2.45
C VAL A 78 11.64 8.06 -3.37
N TYR A 79 12.36 9.17 -3.36
CA TYR A 79 13.61 9.36 -4.10
C TYR A 79 14.70 9.79 -3.12
N GLU A 80 15.75 9.00 -2.97
CA GLU A 80 16.83 9.27 -2.03
C GLU A 80 18.20 8.99 -2.66
N TYR A 81 19.20 9.80 -2.30
CA TYR A 81 20.56 9.62 -2.75
C TYR A 81 21.33 8.62 -1.87
N LEU A 82 22.19 7.84 -2.52
CA LEU A 82 23.08 6.92 -1.85
C LEU A 82 24.40 7.62 -1.49
N ASP A 83 24.98 7.21 -0.37
CA ASP A 83 26.35 7.59 0.01
C ASP A 83 27.35 6.73 -0.74
N PHE A 84 28.33 7.35 -1.41
CA PHE A 84 29.43 6.69 -2.11
C PHE A 84 30.61 7.66 -2.34
N GLU A 85 31.79 7.12 -2.62
CA GLU A 85 32.94 7.89 -3.11
C GLU A 85 32.94 7.85 -4.64
N GLY A 86 32.87 9.03 -5.27
CA GLY A 86 32.77 9.13 -6.72
C GLY A 86 34.05 8.68 -7.42
N ASP A 87 33.91 7.67 -8.33
CA ASP A 87 34.96 7.15 -9.20
C ASP A 87 34.30 6.53 -10.47
N LEU A 88 35.10 5.90 -11.33
CA LEU A 88 34.63 5.13 -12.48
C LEU A 88 33.91 3.84 -12.07
N GLU A 89 34.30 3.27 -10.95
CA GLU A 89 33.69 2.10 -10.32
C GLU A 89 33.36 2.46 -8.85
N VAL A 90 32.11 2.30 -8.46
CA VAL A 90 31.60 2.74 -7.18
C VAL A 90 30.73 1.68 -6.53
N GLU A 91 30.75 1.67 -5.19
CA GLU A 91 29.78 0.98 -4.35
C GLU A 91 29.02 2.03 -3.54
N GLY A 92 27.70 2.11 -3.75
CA GLY A 92 26.83 3.05 -3.07
C GLY A 92 25.85 2.32 -2.14
N SER A 93 25.53 2.92 -1.00
CA SER A 93 24.54 2.38 -0.08
C SER A 93 23.69 3.45 0.56
N LEU A 94 22.47 3.08 0.94
CA LEU A 94 21.54 3.90 1.71
C LEU A 94 20.84 3.03 2.75
N PHE A 95 20.79 3.50 3.99
CA PHE A 95 19.96 2.89 5.03
C PHE A 95 18.72 3.76 5.29
N TRP A 96 17.55 3.26 4.82
CA TRP A 96 16.27 3.90 5.04
C TRP A 96 15.64 3.43 6.35
N LYS A 97 15.51 4.31 7.34
CA LYS A 97 14.94 4.00 8.66
C LYS A 97 13.43 3.87 8.59
N THR A 98 12.87 2.80 9.17
CA THR A 98 11.44 2.51 9.25
C THR A 98 10.91 2.46 10.69
N ASN A 99 11.77 2.55 11.68
CA ASN A 99 11.44 2.41 13.11
C ASN A 99 10.96 3.72 13.78
N THR A 100 10.46 4.67 13.02
CA THR A 100 9.86 5.91 13.53
C THR A 100 8.39 5.98 13.12
N SER A 101 7.54 6.58 13.97
CA SER A 101 6.09 6.65 13.70
C SER A 101 5.74 7.17 12.29
N PRO A 102 6.37 8.25 11.76
CA PRO A 102 6.04 8.76 10.43
C PRO A 102 6.63 7.94 9.26
N LYS A 103 7.57 7.03 9.53
CA LYS A 103 8.23 6.21 8.51
C LYS A 103 8.01 4.71 8.72
N TYR A 104 7.07 4.34 9.59
CA TYR A 104 6.80 2.95 9.86
C TYR A 104 6.27 2.24 8.62
N ILE A 105 6.85 1.08 8.34
CA ILE A 105 6.40 0.16 7.30
C ILE A 105 6.04 -1.17 7.97
N PRO A 106 4.81 -1.69 7.81
CA PRO A 106 4.44 -2.99 8.36
C PRO A 106 5.21 -4.12 7.68
N PRO A 107 5.69 -5.13 8.41
CA PRO A 107 6.32 -6.30 7.79
C PRO A 107 5.34 -7.06 6.91
N GLY A 108 5.84 -7.58 5.80
CA GLY A 108 5.07 -8.14 4.71
C GLY A 108 4.86 -7.19 3.52
N THR A 109 5.16 -5.91 3.69
CA THR A 109 5.02 -4.91 2.63
C THR A 109 5.96 -5.19 1.47
N ILE A 110 5.44 -5.10 0.24
CA ILE A 110 6.25 -5.14 -0.98
C ILE A 110 6.84 -3.75 -1.21
N ILE A 111 8.15 -3.69 -1.38
CA ILE A 111 8.88 -2.49 -1.80
C ILE A 111 9.32 -2.69 -3.24
N GLU A 112 8.79 -1.89 -4.15
CA GLU A 112 9.27 -1.80 -5.53
C GLU A 112 10.39 -0.76 -5.57
N TYR A 113 11.55 -1.10 -6.12
CA TYR A 113 12.69 -0.18 -6.14
C TYR A 113 13.52 -0.29 -7.43
N GLY A 114 14.18 0.80 -7.78
CA GLY A 114 15.14 0.87 -8.87
C GLY A 114 16.16 1.95 -8.60
N PHE A 115 17.29 1.93 -9.33
CA PHE A 115 18.38 2.88 -9.20
C PHE A 115 18.48 3.80 -10.41
N SER A 116 18.77 5.06 -10.15
CA SER A 116 19.12 6.07 -11.15
C SER A 116 20.57 6.49 -10.94
N ILE A 117 21.38 6.49 -11.98
CA ILE A 117 22.80 6.83 -11.93
C ILE A 117 23.07 7.94 -12.94
N LEU A 118 23.85 8.95 -12.54
CA LEU A 118 24.32 10.05 -13.36
C LEU A 118 25.84 10.11 -13.31
N ASP A 119 26.51 10.23 -14.46
CA ASP A 119 27.95 10.47 -14.54
C ASP A 119 28.30 11.96 -14.75
N GLU A 120 29.57 12.33 -14.58
CA GLU A 120 30.07 13.70 -14.78
C GLU A 120 29.98 14.18 -16.27
N SER A 121 29.82 13.28 -17.23
CA SER A 121 29.56 13.59 -18.62
C SER A 121 28.09 13.87 -18.95
N GLY A 122 27.18 13.72 -17.95
CA GLY A 122 25.74 13.95 -18.08
C GLY A 122 24.98 12.75 -18.64
N ASN A 123 25.60 11.56 -18.74
CA ASN A 123 24.88 10.35 -19.10
C ASN A 123 24.09 9.85 -17.89
N THR A 124 22.88 9.37 -18.16
CA THR A 124 21.98 8.82 -17.14
C THR A 124 21.65 7.37 -17.44
N PHE A 125 21.51 6.57 -16.41
CA PHE A 125 21.06 5.18 -16.47
C PHE A 125 19.99 4.94 -15.41
N ASN A 126 18.89 4.29 -15.79
CA ASN A 126 17.85 3.84 -14.87
C ASN A 126 17.77 2.31 -14.92
N SER A 127 17.85 1.66 -13.77
CA SER A 127 17.70 0.21 -13.68
C SER A 127 16.26 -0.22 -13.93
N GLU A 128 16.06 -1.49 -14.25
CA GLU A 128 14.75 -2.12 -14.10
C GLU A 128 14.33 -2.15 -12.62
N ASN A 129 13.02 -2.11 -12.39
CA ASN A 129 12.48 -2.21 -11.05
C ASN A 129 12.63 -3.64 -10.52
N LYS A 130 12.98 -3.73 -9.24
CA LYS A 130 13.05 -4.97 -8.45
C LYS A 130 12.08 -4.89 -7.29
N TYR A 131 11.85 -6.02 -6.64
CA TYR A 131 10.94 -6.12 -5.51
C TYR A 131 11.64 -6.72 -4.30
N LEU A 132 11.36 -6.13 -3.13
CA LEU A 132 11.73 -6.64 -1.83
C LEU A 132 10.45 -6.86 -1.02
N VAL A 133 10.31 -7.98 -0.34
CA VAL A 133 9.34 -8.09 0.76
C VAL A 133 10.04 -7.62 2.03
N TYR A 134 9.58 -6.49 2.58
CA TYR A 134 10.05 -6.00 3.88
C TYR A 134 9.52 -6.92 4.97
N SER A 135 10.30 -7.93 5.33
CA SER A 135 9.90 -8.98 6.26
C SER A 135 10.50 -8.78 7.65
N ASP A 136 9.79 -9.29 8.65
CA ASP A 136 10.30 -9.36 10.02
C ASP A 136 11.41 -10.42 10.13
N THR A 137 12.64 -9.97 10.21
CA THR A 137 13.84 -10.83 10.17
C THR A 137 14.06 -11.66 11.45
N ARG A 138 13.18 -11.52 12.46
CA ARG A 138 13.22 -12.38 13.66
C ARG A 138 12.78 -13.82 13.39
N PHE A 139 12.10 -14.06 12.24
CA PHE A 139 11.49 -15.36 11.91
C PHE A 139 11.84 -15.81 10.49
N GLU A 140 11.81 -17.11 10.26
CA GLU A 140 11.85 -17.71 8.93
C GLU A 140 10.41 -17.88 8.40
N TRP A 141 10.06 -17.10 7.40
CA TRP A 141 8.71 -17.04 6.85
C TRP A 141 8.49 -18.08 5.76
N GLN A 142 7.33 -18.70 5.79
CA GLN A 142 6.73 -19.49 4.72
C GLN A 142 5.47 -18.80 4.26
N GLU A 143 4.93 -19.15 3.10
CA GLU A 143 3.78 -18.45 2.52
C GLU A 143 2.76 -19.45 1.97
N VAL A 144 1.46 -19.09 2.07
CA VAL A 144 0.34 -19.70 1.38
C VAL A 144 -0.41 -18.62 0.62
N GLU A 145 -0.89 -18.94 -0.59
CA GLU A 145 -1.50 -17.98 -1.50
C GLU A 145 -2.82 -18.51 -2.05
N LEU A 146 -3.78 -17.61 -2.26
CA LEU A 146 -5.02 -17.87 -2.97
C LEU A 146 -5.53 -16.59 -3.65
N GLY A 147 -5.59 -16.59 -4.97
CA GLY A 147 -5.96 -15.40 -5.74
C GLY A 147 -4.96 -14.26 -5.53
N THR A 148 -5.45 -13.11 -5.08
CA THR A 148 -4.63 -11.91 -4.81
C THR A 148 -4.15 -11.81 -3.35
N ILE A 149 -4.50 -12.77 -2.49
CA ILE A 149 -4.13 -12.75 -1.08
C ILE A 149 -3.01 -13.75 -0.81
N SER A 150 -2.00 -13.33 -0.06
CA SER A 150 -0.98 -14.22 0.49
C SER A 150 -0.85 -14.04 2.00
N VAL A 151 -0.59 -15.16 2.71
CA VAL A 151 -0.39 -15.20 4.16
C VAL A 151 0.98 -15.76 4.45
N ALA A 152 1.87 -14.89 4.96
CA ALA A 152 3.16 -15.29 5.50
C ALA A 152 2.98 -15.80 6.94
N TYR A 153 3.57 -16.94 7.25
CA TYR A 153 3.53 -17.57 8.56
C TYR A 153 4.90 -18.19 8.90
N HIS A 154 5.14 -18.46 10.16
CA HIS A 154 6.36 -19.16 10.62
C HIS A 154 6.04 -20.30 11.58
N GLY A 155 6.90 -21.32 11.60
CA GLY A 155 6.70 -22.52 12.41
C GLY A 155 5.67 -23.51 11.82
N PRO A 156 5.28 -24.55 12.57
CA PRO A 156 4.45 -25.65 12.07
C PRO A 156 2.94 -25.31 12.11
N VAL A 157 2.53 -24.15 11.60
CA VAL A 157 1.15 -23.62 11.69
C VAL A 157 0.50 -23.35 10.34
N LYS A 158 0.95 -24.02 9.28
CA LYS A 158 0.45 -23.86 7.91
C LYS A 158 -1.08 -23.91 7.82
N SER A 159 -1.69 -24.87 8.50
CA SER A 159 -3.16 -25.02 8.48
C SER A 159 -3.92 -23.81 9.03
N ARG A 160 -3.34 -23.07 9.98
CA ARG A 160 -3.93 -21.80 10.47
C ARG A 160 -3.84 -20.72 9.42
N ALA A 161 -2.69 -20.61 8.75
CA ALA A 161 -2.53 -19.65 7.65
C ALA A 161 -3.51 -19.92 6.51
N GLU A 162 -3.68 -21.19 6.13
CA GLU A 162 -4.68 -21.62 5.12
C GLU A 162 -6.11 -21.31 5.56
N ASP A 163 -6.43 -21.45 6.84
CA ASP A 163 -7.77 -21.14 7.38
C ASP A 163 -8.08 -19.63 7.34
N LEU A 164 -7.10 -18.78 7.69
CA LEU A 164 -7.22 -17.32 7.56
C LEU A 164 -7.35 -16.88 6.09
N LEU A 165 -6.51 -17.45 5.23
CA LEU A 165 -6.54 -17.20 3.79
C LEU A 165 -7.92 -17.52 3.19
N ASN A 166 -8.50 -18.67 3.57
CA ASN A 166 -9.84 -19.06 3.13
C ASN A 166 -10.92 -18.11 3.67
N ALA A 167 -10.83 -17.65 4.91
CA ALA A 167 -11.79 -16.69 5.47
C ALA A 167 -11.75 -15.36 4.71
N MET A 168 -10.56 -14.80 4.48
CA MET A 168 -10.39 -13.57 3.72
C MET A 168 -10.89 -13.70 2.28
N ASN A 169 -10.58 -14.81 1.62
CA ASN A 169 -11.06 -15.05 0.27
C ASN A 169 -12.59 -15.19 0.20
N GLN A 170 -13.23 -15.82 1.20
CA GLN A 170 -14.69 -15.84 1.32
C GLN A 170 -15.25 -14.41 1.48
N THR A 171 -14.57 -13.55 2.24
CA THR A 171 -14.94 -12.14 2.40
C THR A 171 -14.87 -11.40 1.07
N LEU A 172 -13.83 -11.59 0.25
CA LEU A 172 -13.74 -10.98 -1.09
C LEU A 172 -14.99 -11.29 -1.90
N TYR A 173 -15.38 -12.57 -1.97
CA TYR A 173 -16.60 -12.99 -2.72
C TYR A 173 -17.88 -12.45 -2.10
N ALA A 174 -18.00 -12.44 -0.77
CA ALA A 174 -19.20 -11.94 -0.09
C ALA A 174 -19.39 -10.43 -0.29
N MET A 175 -18.28 -9.67 -0.39
CA MET A 175 -18.31 -8.22 -0.53
C MET A 175 -18.29 -7.72 -1.99
N GLU A 176 -18.10 -8.60 -2.98
CA GLU A 176 -18.16 -8.25 -4.40
C GLU A 176 -19.48 -7.52 -4.80
N PRO A 177 -20.69 -7.92 -4.32
CA PRO A 177 -21.92 -7.19 -4.60
C PRO A 177 -21.94 -5.76 -4.04
N VAL A 178 -21.16 -5.48 -3.00
CA VAL A 178 -21.09 -4.16 -2.33
C VAL A 178 -20.07 -3.24 -3.01
N PHE A 179 -18.90 -3.77 -3.31
CA PHE A 179 -17.75 -2.98 -3.80
C PHE A 179 -17.49 -3.15 -5.31
N GLY A 180 -18.14 -4.12 -5.96
CA GLY A 180 -17.78 -4.52 -7.32
C GLY A 180 -16.50 -5.36 -7.33
N ASP A 181 -15.88 -5.46 -8.52
CA ASP A 181 -14.58 -6.13 -8.64
C ASP A 181 -13.47 -5.27 -8.02
N VAL A 182 -13.21 -5.51 -6.76
CA VAL A 182 -12.11 -4.90 -5.97
C VAL A 182 -10.87 -5.79 -5.93
N GLN A 183 -10.84 -6.85 -6.75
CA GLN A 183 -9.63 -7.61 -7.00
C GLN A 183 -8.67 -6.72 -7.76
N GLY A 184 -7.61 -6.34 -7.09
CA GLY A 184 -6.62 -5.42 -7.62
C GLY A 184 -5.23 -5.89 -7.21
N ASP A 185 -4.48 -4.95 -6.69
CA ASP A 185 -3.15 -5.20 -6.19
C ASP A 185 -3.12 -6.29 -5.11
N PRO A 186 -2.01 -7.03 -4.96
CA PRO A 186 -1.87 -8.07 -3.95
C PRO A 186 -2.16 -7.58 -2.53
N ILE A 187 -2.84 -8.39 -1.72
CA ILE A 187 -3.01 -8.18 -0.28
C ILE A 187 -2.04 -9.13 0.44
N ARG A 188 -1.17 -8.57 1.24
CA ARG A 188 -0.18 -9.34 1.98
C ARG A 188 -0.50 -9.36 3.46
N VAL A 189 -0.47 -10.55 4.04
CA VAL A 189 -0.78 -10.78 5.45
C VAL A 189 0.42 -11.40 6.14
N THR A 190 0.83 -10.84 7.27
CA THR A 190 1.84 -11.40 8.14
C THR A 190 1.17 -11.95 9.41
N MET A 191 1.18 -13.27 9.56
CA MET A 191 0.52 -13.96 10.67
C MET A 191 1.52 -14.25 11.79
N TYR A 192 1.28 -13.70 12.97
CA TYR A 192 2.03 -13.95 14.19
C TYR A 192 1.38 -15.02 15.06
N ASN A 193 2.18 -15.83 15.76
CA ASN A 193 1.68 -16.94 16.57
C ASN A 193 1.17 -16.51 17.94
N ASN A 194 1.60 -15.36 18.45
CA ASN A 194 1.22 -14.83 19.74
C ASN A 194 1.35 -13.29 19.82
N VAL A 195 0.74 -12.73 20.87
CA VAL A 195 0.68 -11.28 21.10
C VAL A 195 2.07 -10.65 21.19
N ALA A 196 3.03 -11.31 21.87
CA ALA A 196 4.37 -10.73 22.06
C ALA A 196 5.13 -10.56 20.73
N GLU A 197 5.00 -11.52 19.82
CA GLU A 197 5.58 -11.44 18.48
C GLU A 197 4.96 -10.29 17.69
N MET A 198 3.63 -10.22 17.65
CA MET A 198 2.90 -9.19 16.92
C MET A 198 3.16 -7.78 17.48
N MET A 199 3.17 -7.63 18.81
CA MET A 199 3.47 -6.34 19.45
C MET A 199 4.86 -5.81 19.10
N GLY A 200 5.83 -6.70 18.87
CA GLY A 200 7.17 -6.34 18.39
C GLY A 200 7.21 -5.87 16.93
N ALA A 201 6.13 -6.13 16.19
CA ALA A 201 5.99 -5.75 14.78
C ALA A 201 5.12 -4.50 14.57
N LEU A 202 4.35 -4.07 15.56
CA LEU A 202 3.51 -2.87 15.48
C LEU A 202 4.34 -1.58 15.54
N PRO A 203 3.79 -0.44 15.07
CA PRO A 203 4.45 0.85 15.11
C PRO A 203 4.97 1.19 16.52
N PRO A 204 6.09 1.89 16.64
CA PRO A 204 6.57 2.37 17.93
C PRO A 204 5.52 3.24 18.62
N SER A 205 5.06 2.81 19.78
CA SER A 205 4.06 3.50 20.59
C SER A 205 4.50 3.59 22.05
N SER A 206 3.89 4.48 22.84
CA SER A 206 4.18 4.57 24.28
C SER A 206 3.81 3.26 25.00
N SER A 207 4.51 2.95 26.09
CA SER A 207 4.26 1.75 26.90
C SER A 207 2.81 1.68 27.40
N THR A 208 2.21 2.82 27.72
CA THR A 208 0.81 2.94 28.17
C THR A 208 -0.16 2.53 27.05
N LEU A 209 0.05 3.01 25.84
CA LEU A 209 -0.78 2.65 24.68
C LEU A 209 -0.67 1.16 24.35
N ARG A 210 0.52 0.57 24.45
CA ARG A 210 0.76 -0.85 24.18
C ARG A 210 0.06 -1.78 25.18
N SER A 211 -0.09 -1.37 26.46
CA SER A 211 -0.75 -2.19 27.47
C SER A 211 -2.27 -2.21 27.35
N GLU A 212 -2.86 -1.22 26.70
CA GLU A 212 -4.32 -1.05 26.56
C GLU A 212 -4.84 -1.58 25.21
N LEU A 213 -3.99 -1.74 24.21
CA LEU A 213 -4.36 -2.18 22.87
C LEU A 213 -3.89 -3.62 22.62
N ILE A 214 -4.70 -4.62 23.05
CA ILE A 214 -4.59 -5.97 22.51
C ILE A 214 -5.32 -5.94 21.17
N THR A 215 -4.57 -5.70 20.11
CA THR A 215 -5.09 -5.79 18.74
C THR A 215 -4.83 -7.20 18.22
N GLU A 216 -5.86 -7.89 17.74
CA GLU A 216 -5.74 -9.21 17.10
C GLU A 216 -5.46 -9.09 15.59
N GLY A 217 -5.72 -7.91 15.00
CA GLY A 217 -5.46 -7.56 13.62
C GLY A 217 -5.17 -6.07 13.46
N GLN A 218 -4.45 -5.74 12.39
CA GLN A 218 -4.21 -4.37 11.97
C GLN A 218 -4.05 -4.30 10.46
N ALA A 219 -5.00 -3.69 9.78
CA ALA A 219 -4.90 -3.38 8.36
C ALA A 219 -4.12 -2.07 8.13
N TYR A 220 -3.36 -2.04 7.03
CA TYR A 220 -2.71 -0.87 6.46
C TYR A 220 -3.20 -0.71 5.01
N PRO A 221 -4.39 -0.11 4.82
CA PRO A 221 -5.11 -0.17 3.56
C PRO A 221 -4.38 0.51 2.40
N ASP A 222 -3.73 1.64 2.63
CA ASP A 222 -2.93 2.38 1.64
C ASP A 222 -1.67 1.63 1.18
N ILE A 223 -1.24 0.64 1.96
CA ILE A 223 -0.07 -0.20 1.68
C ILE A 223 -0.48 -1.56 1.11
N GLY A 224 -1.70 -2.02 1.43
CA GLY A 224 -2.18 -3.35 1.06
C GLY A 224 -1.64 -4.47 1.95
N THR A 225 -1.29 -4.15 3.20
CA THR A 225 -0.68 -5.09 4.16
C THR A 225 -1.53 -5.23 5.42
N ILE A 226 -1.58 -6.45 5.98
CA ILE A 226 -2.29 -6.76 7.22
C ILE A 226 -1.36 -7.51 8.16
N LEU A 227 -1.36 -7.15 9.44
CA LEU A 227 -0.75 -7.93 10.51
C LEU A 227 -1.86 -8.65 11.28
N LEU A 228 -1.73 -9.96 11.50
CA LEU A 228 -2.73 -10.77 12.17
C LEU A 228 -2.13 -11.67 13.26
N LEU A 229 -2.92 -11.84 14.34
CA LEU A 229 -2.68 -12.86 15.34
C LEU A 229 -3.35 -14.17 14.92
N GLY A 230 -2.57 -15.17 14.51
CA GLY A 230 -3.09 -16.45 13.99
C GLY A 230 -3.41 -17.51 15.04
N GLY A 231 -3.21 -17.22 16.33
CA GLY A 231 -3.38 -18.19 17.41
C GLY A 231 -4.69 -18.11 18.19
N GLY A 232 -5.54 -17.16 17.90
CA GLY A 232 -6.77 -16.86 18.64
C GLY A 232 -8.00 -17.59 18.09
N ARG A 233 -9.02 -17.77 18.95
CA ARG A 233 -10.35 -18.29 18.56
C ARG A 233 -11.05 -17.33 17.58
N LEU A 234 -10.70 -16.05 17.60
CA LEU A 234 -11.32 -14.98 16.82
C LEU A 234 -10.59 -14.74 15.48
N SER A 235 -9.43 -15.36 15.25
CA SER A 235 -8.53 -15.03 14.14
C SER A 235 -9.21 -15.04 12.76
N ARG A 236 -10.16 -15.95 12.50
CA ARG A 236 -10.91 -15.97 11.23
C ARG A 236 -11.77 -14.72 11.06
N GLY A 237 -12.52 -14.34 12.09
CA GLY A 237 -13.33 -13.14 12.08
C GLY A 237 -12.48 -11.88 11.95
N THR A 238 -11.37 -11.81 12.69
CA THR A 238 -10.42 -10.71 12.58
C THR A 238 -9.83 -10.61 11.17
N ALA A 239 -9.41 -11.72 10.56
CA ALA A 239 -8.89 -11.73 9.20
C ALA A 239 -9.91 -11.21 8.17
N SER A 240 -11.18 -11.63 8.32
CA SER A 240 -12.30 -11.19 7.50
C SER A 240 -12.59 -9.69 7.70
N HIS A 241 -12.55 -9.21 8.93
CA HIS A 241 -12.72 -7.81 9.29
C HIS A 241 -11.60 -6.93 8.67
N GLU A 242 -10.34 -7.30 8.91
CA GLU A 242 -9.18 -6.53 8.45
C GLU A 242 -9.08 -6.48 6.92
N VAL A 243 -9.39 -7.56 6.21
CA VAL A 243 -9.39 -7.53 4.74
C VAL A 243 -10.47 -6.60 4.20
N THR A 244 -11.60 -6.46 4.89
CA THR A 244 -12.67 -5.54 4.49
C THR A 244 -12.21 -4.08 4.54
N HIS A 245 -11.37 -3.68 5.49
CA HIS A 245 -10.78 -2.34 5.50
C HIS A 245 -9.97 -2.03 4.25
N ILE A 246 -9.24 -3.02 3.70
CA ILE A 246 -8.55 -2.88 2.41
C ILE A 246 -9.56 -2.64 1.28
N LEU A 247 -10.67 -3.40 1.27
CA LEU A 247 -11.72 -3.26 0.25
C LEU A 247 -12.41 -1.90 0.32
N VAL A 248 -12.76 -1.45 1.53
CA VAL A 248 -13.37 -0.12 1.75
C VAL A 248 -12.45 0.99 1.25
N HIS A 249 -11.16 0.90 1.56
CA HIS A 249 -10.16 1.87 1.07
C HIS A 249 -10.10 1.91 -0.46
N ARG A 250 -9.99 0.74 -1.09
CA ARG A 250 -9.96 0.64 -2.57
C ARG A 250 -11.21 1.18 -3.24
N ALA A 251 -12.37 1.00 -2.61
CA ALA A 251 -13.64 1.43 -3.16
C ALA A 251 -13.97 2.91 -2.91
N GLY A 252 -13.56 3.48 -1.78
CA GLY A 252 -14.09 4.74 -1.30
C GLY A 252 -13.10 5.81 -0.91
N ASP A 253 -11.87 5.46 -0.57
CA ASP A 253 -10.91 6.46 -0.13
C ASP A 253 -10.29 7.20 -1.33
N SER A 254 -10.34 8.50 -1.26
CA SER A 254 -9.70 9.39 -2.22
C SER A 254 -8.93 10.48 -1.49
N VAL A 255 -8.07 11.21 -2.22
CA VAL A 255 -7.32 12.37 -1.68
C VAL A 255 -8.24 13.44 -1.09
N PHE A 256 -9.52 13.47 -1.49
CA PHE A 256 -10.48 14.49 -1.12
C PHE A 256 -11.55 14.03 -0.12
N SER A 257 -11.69 12.74 0.12
CA SER A 257 -12.69 12.20 1.04
C SER A 257 -12.21 10.90 1.65
N SER A 258 -12.37 10.76 2.96
CA SER A 258 -12.20 9.51 3.68
C SER A 258 -13.56 8.95 4.07
N VAL A 259 -13.68 7.62 4.06
CA VAL A 259 -14.88 6.95 4.57
C VAL A 259 -14.99 7.20 6.07
N PRO A 260 -16.16 7.64 6.60
CA PRO A 260 -16.33 7.82 8.05
C PRO A 260 -16.08 6.54 8.82
N SER A 261 -15.49 6.64 10.03
CA SER A 261 -15.14 5.45 10.82
C SER A 261 -16.32 4.50 11.06
N TRP A 262 -17.52 5.03 11.34
CA TRP A 262 -18.70 4.17 11.55
C TRP A 262 -19.05 3.32 10.31
N LEU A 263 -18.91 3.87 9.11
CA LEU A 263 -19.19 3.14 7.88
C LEU A 263 -18.06 2.14 7.57
N ASN A 264 -16.81 2.51 7.78
CA ASN A 264 -15.67 1.63 7.61
C ASN A 264 -15.76 0.42 8.55
N GLU A 265 -16.00 0.63 9.84
CA GLU A 265 -16.15 -0.45 10.82
C GLU A 265 -17.44 -1.26 10.61
N GLY A 266 -18.55 -0.60 10.27
CA GLY A 266 -19.81 -1.26 9.96
C GLY A 266 -19.70 -2.20 8.75
N LEU A 267 -19.04 -1.77 7.69
CA LEU A 267 -18.74 -2.60 6.52
C LEU A 267 -17.78 -3.74 6.86
N ALA A 268 -16.79 -3.51 7.73
CA ALA A 268 -15.87 -4.54 8.18
C ALA A 268 -16.60 -5.64 8.99
N GLU A 269 -17.56 -5.27 9.85
CA GLU A 269 -18.41 -6.24 10.54
C GLU A 269 -19.43 -6.91 9.61
N PHE A 270 -19.99 -6.19 8.65
CA PHE A 270 -20.91 -6.77 7.64
C PHE A 270 -20.18 -7.79 6.75
N GLY A 271 -18.95 -7.52 6.37
CA GLY A 271 -18.10 -8.45 5.57
C GLY A 271 -17.52 -9.61 6.39
N ASN A 272 -17.69 -9.62 7.72
CA ASN A 272 -17.12 -10.61 8.59
C ASN A 272 -17.82 -11.96 8.46
N VAL A 273 -17.19 -12.92 7.77
CA VAL A 273 -17.75 -14.26 7.53
C VAL A 273 -17.68 -15.19 8.74
N SER A 274 -17.08 -14.74 9.85
CA SER A 274 -16.96 -15.50 11.10
C SER A 274 -17.12 -14.59 12.32
N PRO A 275 -18.26 -13.87 12.44
CA PRO A 275 -18.49 -12.96 13.56
C PRO A 275 -18.47 -13.72 14.89
N SER A 276 -17.75 -13.19 15.86
CA SER A 276 -17.53 -13.83 17.14
C SER A 276 -18.35 -13.21 18.28
N PHE A 277 -18.87 -12.01 18.05
CA PHE A 277 -19.71 -11.29 19.01
C PHE A 277 -21.07 -10.98 18.40
N SER A 278 -22.13 -11.09 19.24
CA SER A 278 -23.38 -10.39 18.97
C SER A 278 -23.31 -9.05 19.69
N TYR A 279 -23.40 -7.98 18.91
CA TYR A 279 -23.48 -6.63 19.47
C TYR A 279 -24.84 -6.29 20.08
N ASP A 280 -25.84 -7.19 19.99
CA ASP A 280 -27.19 -6.97 20.49
C ASP A 280 -27.19 -6.60 21.96
N VAL A 281 -26.37 -7.27 22.78
CA VAL A 281 -26.27 -6.98 24.22
C VAL A 281 -25.71 -5.56 24.45
N ALA A 282 -24.74 -5.13 23.67
CA ALA A 282 -24.17 -3.79 23.77
C ALA A 282 -25.18 -2.73 23.32
N LEU A 283 -25.95 -3.01 22.28
CA LEU A 283 -27.02 -2.14 21.79
C LEU A 283 -28.16 -2.05 22.76
N ASP A 284 -28.63 -3.18 23.31
CA ASP A 284 -29.65 -3.19 24.36
C ASP A 284 -29.23 -2.38 25.60
N PHE A 285 -27.98 -2.53 26.02
CA PHE A 285 -27.44 -1.72 27.11
C PHE A 285 -27.44 -0.23 26.75
N ALA A 286 -27.00 0.11 25.53
CA ALA A 286 -26.95 1.50 25.09
C ALA A 286 -28.34 2.14 24.98
N VAL A 287 -29.37 1.39 24.54
CA VAL A 287 -30.77 1.83 24.50
C VAL A 287 -31.29 2.07 25.92
N HIS A 288 -31.08 1.12 26.83
CA HIS A 288 -31.63 1.22 28.22
C HIS A 288 -30.91 2.28 29.08
N THR A 289 -29.72 2.65 28.73
CA THR A 289 -28.90 3.66 29.44
C THR A 289 -28.82 5.01 28.77
N ASP A 290 -29.57 5.22 27.68
CA ASP A 290 -29.54 6.45 26.83
C ASP A 290 -28.12 6.81 26.30
N ARG A 291 -27.37 5.77 25.94
CA ARG A 291 -25.97 5.88 25.45
C ARG A 291 -25.84 5.59 23.96
N LEU A 292 -26.95 5.49 23.22
CA LEU A 292 -26.87 5.33 21.78
C LEU A 292 -26.13 6.51 21.15
N MET A 293 -25.20 6.20 20.26
CA MET A 293 -24.41 7.22 19.58
C MET A 293 -25.14 7.73 18.34
N PRO A 294 -25.42 9.03 18.21
CA PRO A 294 -25.91 9.58 16.97
C PRO A 294 -24.87 9.40 15.86
N ILE A 295 -25.30 9.00 14.66
CA ILE A 295 -24.41 8.77 13.50
C ILE A 295 -23.50 9.96 13.21
N THR A 296 -23.97 11.18 13.48
CA THR A 296 -23.20 12.42 13.31
C THR A 296 -22.01 12.54 14.26
N SER A 297 -22.02 11.82 15.41
CA SER A 297 -20.92 11.79 16.36
C SER A 297 -19.94 10.64 16.12
N MET A 298 -20.29 9.71 15.24
CA MET A 298 -19.52 8.48 14.98
C MET A 298 -18.47 8.64 13.87
N ARG A 299 -18.03 9.86 13.57
CA ARG A 299 -16.99 10.11 12.56
C ARG A 299 -15.64 9.52 12.92
N ASN A 300 -15.34 9.48 14.22
CA ASN A 300 -14.09 8.92 14.74
C ASN A 300 -14.43 7.86 15.79
N ARG A 301 -13.58 6.84 15.89
CA ARG A 301 -13.68 5.81 16.93
C ARG A 301 -13.47 6.44 18.29
N PRO A 302 -14.30 6.10 19.31
CA PRO A 302 -14.10 6.55 20.69
C PRO A 302 -12.78 6.10 21.29
N GLY A 303 -12.24 6.90 22.21
CA GLY A 303 -10.99 6.57 22.89
C GLY A 303 -11.15 5.69 24.15
N ASN A 304 -12.37 5.49 24.66
CA ASN A 304 -12.59 4.66 25.84
C ASN A 304 -13.19 3.30 25.46
N PRO A 305 -12.81 2.20 26.16
CA PRO A 305 -13.22 0.84 25.80
C PRO A 305 -14.74 0.59 25.82
N GLU A 306 -15.48 1.21 26.74
CA GLU A 306 -16.94 1.02 26.88
C GLU A 306 -17.68 1.60 25.67
N ASP A 307 -17.31 2.80 25.24
CA ASP A 307 -17.94 3.44 24.10
C ASP A 307 -17.52 2.79 22.77
N VAL A 308 -16.33 2.19 22.72
CA VAL A 308 -15.87 1.43 21.55
C VAL A 308 -16.82 0.27 21.23
N ILE A 309 -17.27 -0.50 22.22
CA ILE A 309 -18.19 -1.63 21.99
C ILE A 309 -19.56 -1.13 21.51
N ILE A 310 -20.07 -0.02 22.07
CA ILE A 310 -21.31 0.61 21.62
C ILE A 310 -21.15 1.17 20.21
N PHE A 311 -19.99 1.75 19.89
CA PHE A 311 -19.67 2.26 18.56
C PHE A 311 -19.72 1.16 17.50
N TYR A 312 -19.05 0.02 17.72
CA TYR A 312 -19.07 -1.12 16.80
C TYR A 312 -20.48 -1.70 16.66
N GLY A 313 -21.21 -1.87 17.76
CA GLY A 313 -22.60 -2.33 17.72
C GLY A 313 -23.50 -1.38 16.94
N SER A 314 -23.37 -0.08 17.14
CA SER A 314 -24.13 0.92 16.37
C SER A 314 -23.74 0.93 14.88
N ALA A 315 -22.46 0.81 14.57
CA ALA A 315 -21.97 0.78 13.19
C ALA A 315 -22.45 -0.46 12.42
N SER A 316 -22.46 -1.63 13.07
CA SER A 316 -22.90 -2.89 12.45
C SER A 316 -24.42 -2.99 12.25
N SER A 317 -25.21 -2.15 12.92
CA SER A 317 -26.69 -2.15 12.86
C SER A 317 -27.27 -1.15 11.85
N ILE A 318 -26.45 -0.28 11.27
CA ILE A 318 -26.84 0.72 10.26
C ILE A 318 -26.67 0.15 8.85
#